data_a0a6711b65bf00a636da73e475639165
#
_entry.id   a0a6711b65bf00a636da73e475639165
#
_cell.length_a   1.000
_cell.length_b   1.000
_cell.length_c   1.000
_cell.angle_alpha   90.00
_cell.angle_beta   90.00
_cell.angle_gamma   90.00
#
_symmetry.space_group_name_H-M   'P 1'
#
loop_
_entity.id
_entity.type
_entity.pdbx_description
1 polymer ?
#
loop_
_entity_poly.entity_id
_entity_poly.type
_entity_poly.pdbx_seq_one_letter_code
_entity_poly.pdbx_strand_id
1 'polypeptide(L)'
;MENKTVQKGTATLTVGGKTVELPVLGGTDGPDVIDVKRLYAETGMFTLDPGFTSTGSCESQITFINGEEGILLHRGYPIDQLAEQSNFLEVSYLLTYGELPTKAEYTAFADDITQHTMLHTQVDSFFDGFRRDSHPMAMMVGAVGALSAFYPDAMDVNDPEQRRISTHGLIAKMPTLAARAYKYSIGQPFIEPKNGLCLLYTSPSPRDQRGSRMPSSA
;
A
#
# COMPACT_ATOMS: atom_id res chain seq x y z
N MET A 1 -9.92 -15.29 3.40
CA MET A 1 -8.95 -16.29 3.92
C MET A 1 -8.94 -16.20 5.42
N GLU A 2 -9.10 -17.33 6.12
CA GLU A 2 -9.01 -17.34 7.58
C GLU A 2 -7.57 -17.10 8.02
N ASN A 3 -7.42 -16.31 9.08
CA ASN A 3 -6.14 -16.02 9.70
C ASN A 3 -5.51 -17.33 10.18
N LYS A 4 -4.34 -17.69 9.66
CA LYS A 4 -3.65 -18.96 10.01
C LYS A 4 -2.67 -18.80 11.17
N THR A 5 -2.85 -17.80 12.02
CA THR A 5 -2.05 -17.68 13.25
C THR A 5 -2.39 -18.84 14.18
N VAL A 6 -1.40 -19.63 14.51
CA VAL A 6 -1.57 -20.83 15.35
C VAL A 6 -0.91 -20.60 16.71
N GLN A 7 -1.61 -20.96 17.78
CA GLN A 7 -0.98 -20.97 19.10
C GLN A 7 0.04 -22.13 19.16
N LYS A 8 1.32 -21.78 19.32
CA LYS A 8 2.44 -22.73 19.38
C LYS A 8 2.85 -23.10 20.79
N GLY A 9 2.44 -22.30 21.79
CA GLY A 9 2.83 -22.53 23.16
C GLY A 9 2.31 -21.48 24.13
N THR A 10 2.91 -21.42 25.30
CA THR A 10 2.58 -20.47 26.36
C THR A 10 3.88 -19.90 26.94
N ALA A 11 3.96 -18.60 27.05
CA ALA A 11 5.02 -17.90 27.76
C ALA A 11 4.56 -17.56 29.16
N THR A 12 5.43 -17.73 30.16
CA THR A 12 5.14 -17.42 31.54
C THR A 12 5.87 -16.14 31.95
N LEU A 13 5.13 -15.12 32.37
CA LEU A 13 5.71 -13.88 32.88
C LEU A 13 5.40 -13.76 34.37
N THR A 14 6.47 -13.63 35.18
CA THR A 14 6.34 -13.39 36.62
C THR A 14 6.80 -11.97 36.97
N VAL A 15 5.92 -11.15 37.52
CA VAL A 15 6.20 -9.76 37.86
C VAL A 15 5.39 -9.34 39.11
N GLY A 16 6.05 -8.70 40.07
CA GLY A 16 5.40 -8.24 41.31
C GLY A 16 4.75 -9.35 42.12
N GLY A 17 5.28 -10.58 42.09
CA GLY A 17 4.71 -11.74 42.75
C GLY A 17 3.50 -12.37 42.09
N LYS A 18 3.10 -11.87 40.92
CA LYS A 18 2.05 -12.45 40.10
C LYS A 18 2.67 -13.19 38.90
N THR A 19 2.10 -14.33 38.57
CA THR A 19 2.49 -15.12 37.39
C THR A 19 1.33 -15.13 36.41
N VAL A 20 1.62 -14.77 35.15
CA VAL A 20 0.64 -14.69 34.07
C VAL A 20 1.11 -15.60 32.94
N GLU A 21 0.21 -16.38 32.38
CA GLU A 21 0.43 -17.18 31.19
C GLU A 21 -0.09 -16.44 29.96
N LEU A 22 0.79 -16.24 28.97
CA LEU A 22 0.51 -15.50 27.74
C LEU A 22 0.66 -16.45 26.55
N PRO A 23 -0.30 -16.46 25.59
CA PRO A 23 -0.18 -17.29 24.40
C PRO A 23 1.04 -16.93 23.56
N VAL A 24 1.74 -17.92 23.04
CA VAL A 24 2.76 -17.75 21.99
C VAL A 24 2.10 -18.09 20.66
N LEU A 25 2.11 -17.12 19.77
CA LEU A 25 1.49 -17.21 18.45
C LEU A 25 2.58 -17.28 17.37
N GLY A 26 2.37 -18.10 16.36
CA GLY A 26 3.23 -18.20 15.20
C GLY A 26 2.47 -18.04 13.91
N GLY A 27 3.04 -17.28 12.98
CA GLY A 27 2.55 -17.18 11.61
C GLY A 27 3.08 -18.30 10.71
N THR A 28 2.83 -18.18 9.42
CA THR A 28 3.41 -19.05 8.38
C THR A 28 4.90 -18.81 8.24
N ASP A 29 5.29 -17.53 8.24
CA ASP A 29 6.67 -17.07 8.17
C ASP A 29 6.92 -16.02 9.26
N GLY A 30 8.18 -15.87 9.66
CA GLY A 30 8.61 -14.91 10.66
C GLY A 30 8.73 -15.48 12.08
N PRO A 31 9.19 -14.67 13.03
CA PRO A 31 9.37 -15.06 14.42
C PRO A 31 8.03 -15.28 15.12
N ASP A 32 8.05 -16.15 16.13
CA ASP A 32 6.90 -16.30 17.03
C ASP A 32 6.74 -15.05 17.90
N VAL A 33 5.51 -14.73 18.27
CA VAL A 33 5.16 -13.56 19.09
C VAL A 33 4.42 -13.95 20.35
N ILE A 34 4.61 -13.18 21.43
CA ILE A 34 3.87 -13.34 22.67
C ILE A 34 2.66 -12.40 22.63
N ASP A 35 1.44 -12.94 22.74
CA ASP A 35 0.22 -12.13 22.82
C ASP A 35 0.09 -11.49 24.19
N VAL A 36 0.34 -10.19 24.26
CA VAL A 36 0.31 -9.41 25.52
C VAL A 36 -1.04 -8.74 25.81
N LYS A 37 -2.10 -9.03 25.05
CA LYS A 37 -3.42 -8.38 25.23
C LYS A 37 -3.95 -8.42 26.66
N ARG A 38 -3.71 -9.52 27.36
CA ARG A 38 -4.20 -9.72 28.74
C ARG A 38 -3.28 -9.16 29.81
N LEU A 39 -2.05 -8.77 29.46
CA LEU A 39 -1.02 -8.38 30.41
C LEU A 39 -1.47 -7.25 31.35
N TYR A 40 -2.04 -6.18 30.81
CA TYR A 40 -2.50 -5.05 31.61
C TYR A 40 -3.62 -5.43 32.56
N ALA A 41 -4.61 -6.19 32.10
CA ALA A 41 -5.75 -6.60 32.91
C ALA A 41 -5.32 -7.46 34.12
N GLU A 42 -4.29 -8.28 33.95
CA GLU A 42 -3.82 -9.23 35.00
C GLU A 42 -2.77 -8.62 35.91
N THR A 43 -1.90 -7.73 35.40
CA THR A 43 -0.77 -7.19 36.19
C THR A 43 -0.87 -5.68 36.48
N GLY A 44 -1.65 -4.93 35.70
CA GLY A 44 -1.67 -3.47 35.71
C GLY A 44 -0.47 -2.82 35.04
N MET A 45 0.33 -3.58 34.24
CA MET A 45 1.53 -3.10 33.59
C MET A 45 1.39 -3.13 32.08
N PHE A 46 2.01 -2.15 31.41
CA PHE A 46 2.21 -2.11 29.96
C PHE A 46 3.63 -2.53 29.59
N THR A 47 3.82 -2.97 28.36
CA THR A 47 5.14 -3.09 27.73
C THR A 47 5.59 -1.74 27.19
N LEU A 48 6.89 -1.49 27.16
CA LEU A 48 7.48 -0.28 26.56
C LEU A 48 8.49 -0.69 25.50
N ASP A 49 8.19 -0.39 24.25
CA ASP A 49 9.08 -0.62 23.10
C ASP A 49 8.92 0.56 22.11
N PRO A 50 9.67 1.67 22.30
CA PRO A 50 9.48 2.91 21.55
C PRO A 50 9.70 2.83 20.04
N GLY A 51 10.21 1.77 19.53
CA GLY A 51 10.48 1.63 18.09
C GLY A 51 9.85 0.40 17.47
N PHE A 52 9.04 -0.33 18.23
CA PHE A 52 8.53 -1.64 17.84
C PHE A 52 9.66 -2.60 17.40
N THR A 53 10.82 -2.48 18.04
CA THR A 53 12.02 -3.26 17.70
C THR A 53 11.87 -4.75 18.08
N SER A 54 11.03 -5.04 19.09
CA SER A 54 10.73 -6.39 19.57
C SER A 54 9.24 -6.65 19.74
N THR A 55 8.38 -5.79 19.19
CA THR A 55 6.93 -5.88 19.36
C THR A 55 6.24 -5.96 18.00
N GLY A 56 5.51 -7.05 17.76
CA GLY A 56 4.60 -7.17 16.63
C GLY A 56 3.38 -6.27 16.84
N SER A 57 3.19 -5.28 15.98
CA SER A 57 2.08 -4.32 16.09
C SER A 57 0.77 -4.82 15.45
N CYS A 58 0.88 -5.69 14.45
CA CYS A 58 -0.26 -6.26 13.73
C CYS A 58 0.13 -7.56 13.03
N GLU A 59 -0.89 -8.30 12.59
CA GLU A 59 -0.74 -9.43 11.68
C GLU A 59 -0.88 -8.95 10.23
N SER A 60 -0.05 -9.45 9.34
CA SER A 60 -0.12 -9.17 7.91
C SER A 60 -0.06 -10.45 7.10
N GLN A 61 -0.92 -10.56 6.10
CA GLN A 61 -0.89 -11.62 5.08
C GLN A 61 -0.34 -11.12 3.74
N ILE A 62 0.11 -9.87 3.70
CA ILE A 62 0.44 -9.20 2.44
C ILE A 62 1.92 -9.29 2.15
N THR A 63 2.76 -8.94 3.12
CA THR A 63 4.21 -8.82 2.90
C THR A 63 4.98 -9.45 4.04
N PHE A 64 5.99 -10.25 3.69
CA PHE A 64 7.02 -10.72 4.61
C PHE A 64 8.37 -10.13 4.21
N ILE A 65 9.11 -9.63 5.19
CA ILE A 65 10.44 -9.05 5.01
C ILE A 65 11.39 -9.67 6.03
N ASN A 66 12.48 -10.26 5.54
CA ASN A 66 13.63 -10.64 6.36
C ASN A 66 14.85 -9.88 5.82
N GLY A 67 15.19 -8.78 6.51
CA GLY A 67 16.30 -7.91 6.09
C GLY A 67 17.68 -8.53 6.29
N GLU A 68 17.83 -9.49 7.20
CA GLU A 68 19.11 -10.18 7.45
C GLU A 68 19.45 -11.14 6.32
N GLU A 69 18.46 -11.84 5.79
CA GLU A 69 18.62 -12.78 4.68
C GLU A 69 18.32 -12.16 3.31
N GLY A 70 17.84 -10.92 3.28
CA GLY A 70 17.47 -10.23 2.04
C GLY A 70 16.24 -10.80 1.37
N ILE A 71 15.29 -11.36 2.14
CA ILE A 71 14.07 -11.98 1.63
C ILE A 71 12.93 -10.95 1.68
N LEU A 72 12.24 -10.78 0.56
CA LEU A 72 11.00 -10.02 0.44
C LEU A 72 9.97 -10.83 -0.33
N LEU A 73 8.84 -11.11 0.33
CA LEU A 73 7.72 -11.83 -0.29
C LEU A 73 6.47 -10.94 -0.31
N HIS A 74 5.74 -10.96 -1.42
CA HIS A 74 4.40 -10.41 -1.53
C HIS A 74 3.39 -11.53 -1.70
N ARG A 75 2.51 -11.74 -0.73
CA ARG A 75 1.54 -12.86 -0.71
C ARG A 75 2.21 -14.23 -0.90
N GLY A 76 3.48 -14.37 -0.45
CA GLY A 76 4.28 -15.58 -0.61
C GLY A 76 5.10 -15.65 -1.91
N TYR A 77 4.92 -14.71 -2.84
CA TYR A 77 5.70 -14.65 -4.07
C TYR A 77 6.97 -13.83 -3.87
N PRO A 78 8.16 -14.35 -4.25
CA PRO A 78 9.41 -13.61 -4.18
C PRO A 78 9.41 -12.36 -5.05
N ILE A 79 9.98 -11.26 -4.53
CA ILE A 79 9.95 -9.97 -5.24
C ILE A 79 10.73 -9.99 -6.56
N ASP A 80 11.81 -10.75 -6.65
CA ASP A 80 12.61 -10.93 -7.86
C ASP A 80 11.79 -11.54 -9.00
N GLN A 81 11.01 -12.60 -8.70
CA GLN A 81 10.12 -13.22 -9.68
C GLN A 81 9.01 -12.26 -10.13
N LEU A 82 8.40 -11.52 -9.19
CA LEU A 82 7.38 -10.55 -9.53
C LEU A 82 7.95 -9.41 -10.38
N ALA A 83 9.16 -8.95 -10.10
CA ALA A 83 9.82 -7.89 -10.86
C ALA A 83 10.15 -8.30 -12.31
N GLU A 84 10.49 -9.56 -12.53
CA GLU A 84 10.87 -10.07 -13.84
C GLU A 84 9.67 -10.55 -14.68
N GLN A 85 8.65 -11.12 -14.04
CA GLN A 85 7.57 -11.86 -14.74
C GLN A 85 6.20 -11.19 -14.65
N SER A 86 6.02 -10.18 -13.80
CA SER A 86 4.75 -9.50 -13.59
C SER A 86 4.83 -8.03 -13.98
N ASN A 87 3.66 -7.43 -14.19
CA ASN A 87 3.52 -5.99 -14.39
C ASN A 87 2.87 -5.33 -13.16
N PHE A 88 2.82 -3.99 -13.15
CA PHE A 88 2.31 -3.21 -12.03
C PHE A 88 0.86 -3.58 -11.64
N LEU A 89 -0.03 -3.80 -12.61
CA LEU A 89 -1.42 -4.13 -12.35
C LEU A 89 -1.59 -5.55 -11.83
N GLU A 90 -0.80 -6.51 -12.30
CA GLU A 90 -0.79 -7.88 -11.75
C GLU A 90 -0.37 -7.89 -10.29
N VAL A 91 0.69 -7.15 -9.94
CA VAL A 91 1.13 -7.03 -8.55
C VAL A 91 0.09 -6.28 -7.70
N SER A 92 -0.54 -5.24 -8.24
CA SER A 92 -1.63 -4.53 -7.55
C SER A 92 -2.82 -5.45 -7.27
N TYR A 93 -3.18 -6.30 -8.23
CA TYR A 93 -4.21 -7.32 -8.06
C TYR A 93 -3.81 -8.34 -6.99
N LEU A 94 -2.61 -8.89 -7.06
CA LEU A 94 -2.07 -9.83 -6.08
C LEU A 94 -2.15 -9.28 -4.65
N LEU A 95 -1.69 -8.05 -4.42
CA LEU A 95 -1.70 -7.44 -3.09
C LEU A 95 -3.12 -7.21 -2.58
N THR A 96 -4.05 -6.87 -3.47
CA THR A 96 -5.45 -6.58 -3.12
C THR A 96 -6.25 -7.86 -2.86
N TYR A 97 -6.12 -8.85 -3.72
CA TYR A 97 -6.98 -10.05 -3.72
C TYR A 97 -6.30 -11.31 -3.18
N GLY A 98 -4.97 -11.32 -3.07
CA GLY A 98 -4.20 -12.38 -2.42
C GLY A 98 -3.62 -13.45 -3.35
N GLU A 99 -4.03 -13.48 -4.61
CA GLU A 99 -3.57 -14.42 -5.64
C GLU A 99 -3.26 -13.67 -6.94
N LEU A 100 -2.39 -14.22 -7.77
CA LEU A 100 -2.16 -13.69 -9.11
C LEU A 100 -3.42 -13.85 -9.98
N PRO A 101 -3.77 -12.85 -10.80
CA PRO A 101 -4.98 -12.91 -11.61
C PRO A 101 -4.86 -13.95 -12.73
N THR A 102 -5.96 -14.61 -13.03
CA THR A 102 -6.14 -15.26 -14.32
C THR A 102 -6.20 -14.21 -15.43
N LYS A 103 -6.04 -14.62 -16.69
CA LYS A 103 -6.12 -13.69 -17.83
C LYS A 103 -7.45 -12.93 -17.88
N ALA A 104 -8.55 -13.56 -17.53
CA ALA A 104 -9.87 -12.92 -17.52
C ALA A 104 -9.99 -11.89 -16.39
N GLU A 105 -9.55 -12.23 -15.18
CA GLU A 105 -9.53 -11.34 -14.03
C GLU A 105 -8.60 -10.13 -14.26
N TYR A 106 -7.42 -10.39 -14.83
CA TYR A 106 -6.49 -9.32 -15.20
C TYR A 106 -7.13 -8.34 -16.17
N THR A 107 -7.77 -8.85 -17.23
CA THR A 107 -8.43 -7.98 -18.23
C THR A 107 -9.53 -7.14 -17.58
N ALA A 108 -10.39 -7.75 -16.79
CA ALA A 108 -11.47 -7.04 -16.09
C ALA A 108 -10.93 -5.98 -15.12
N PHE A 109 -9.88 -6.31 -14.37
CA PHE A 109 -9.24 -5.37 -13.44
C PHE A 109 -8.54 -4.21 -14.17
N ALA A 110 -7.79 -4.51 -15.24
CA ALA A 110 -7.10 -3.51 -16.04
C ALA A 110 -8.08 -2.55 -16.72
N ASP A 111 -9.20 -3.05 -17.23
CA ASP A 111 -10.26 -2.23 -17.82
C ASP A 111 -10.90 -1.32 -16.77
N ASP A 112 -11.22 -1.86 -15.59
CA ASP A 112 -11.79 -1.07 -14.48
C ASP A 112 -10.83 0.06 -14.04
N ILE A 113 -9.56 -0.25 -13.81
CA ILE A 113 -8.54 0.76 -13.48
C ILE A 113 -8.41 1.82 -14.58
N THR A 114 -8.37 1.40 -15.84
CA THR A 114 -8.22 2.31 -16.98
C THR A 114 -9.39 3.28 -17.12
N GLN A 115 -10.60 2.84 -16.85
CA GLN A 115 -11.80 3.70 -16.89
C GLN A 115 -11.85 4.72 -15.76
N HIS A 116 -11.14 4.51 -14.65
CA HIS A 116 -11.16 5.37 -13.47
C HIS A 116 -9.96 6.32 -13.34
N THR A 117 -9.10 6.42 -14.36
CA THR A 117 -7.88 7.28 -14.35
C THR A 117 -8.16 8.77 -14.37
N MET A 118 -9.34 9.18 -14.88
CA MET A 118 -9.73 10.58 -14.98
C MET A 118 -10.04 11.17 -13.61
N LEU A 119 -9.72 12.45 -13.44
CA LEU A 119 -10.07 13.23 -12.24
C LEU A 119 -11.26 14.12 -12.52
N HIS A 120 -12.01 14.46 -11.48
CA HIS A 120 -13.03 15.47 -11.58
C HIS A 120 -12.40 16.83 -11.92
N THR A 121 -13.00 17.61 -12.83
CA THR A 121 -12.43 18.87 -13.32
C THR A 121 -12.13 19.88 -12.22
N GLN A 122 -12.92 19.89 -11.15
CA GLN A 122 -12.68 20.79 -10.01
C GLN A 122 -11.41 20.43 -9.21
N VAL A 123 -10.85 19.22 -9.36
CA VAL A 123 -9.56 18.88 -8.75
C VAL A 123 -8.44 19.74 -9.34
N ASP A 124 -8.56 20.18 -10.59
CA ASP A 124 -7.59 21.08 -11.21
C ASP A 124 -7.53 22.42 -10.49
N SER A 125 -8.71 22.99 -10.15
CA SER A 125 -8.80 24.23 -9.37
C SER A 125 -8.22 24.08 -7.95
N PHE A 126 -8.21 22.87 -7.39
CA PHE A 126 -7.57 22.63 -6.10
C PHE A 126 -6.07 22.85 -6.14
N PHE A 127 -5.40 22.55 -7.26
CA PHE A 127 -3.99 22.83 -7.44
C PHE A 127 -3.66 24.31 -7.47
N ASP A 128 -4.58 25.16 -7.93
CA ASP A 128 -4.39 26.62 -7.98
C ASP A 128 -4.24 27.26 -6.58
N GLY A 129 -4.66 26.56 -5.52
CA GLY A 129 -4.49 26.96 -4.14
C GLY A 129 -3.07 26.77 -3.59
N PHE A 130 -2.22 26.02 -4.28
CA PHE A 130 -0.84 25.82 -3.85
C PHE A 130 0.10 26.84 -4.47
N ARG A 131 1.19 27.13 -3.76
CA ARG A 131 2.30 27.89 -4.34
C ARG A 131 3.04 27.00 -5.34
N ARG A 132 3.52 27.56 -6.42
CA ARG A 132 4.25 26.80 -7.48
C ARG A 132 5.55 26.20 -7.00
N ASP A 133 6.18 26.78 -6.00
CA ASP A 133 7.39 26.28 -5.34
C ASP A 133 7.13 25.26 -4.23
N SER A 134 5.88 24.85 -4.04
CA SER A 134 5.52 23.81 -3.09
C SER A 134 6.11 22.45 -3.50
N HIS A 135 6.50 21.66 -2.51
CA HIS A 135 7.00 20.31 -2.77
C HIS A 135 5.88 19.44 -3.37
N PRO A 136 6.11 18.72 -4.48
CA PRO A 136 5.07 17.90 -5.13
C PRO A 136 4.37 16.90 -4.20
N MET A 137 5.10 16.34 -3.22
CA MET A 137 4.48 15.43 -2.24
C MET A 137 3.48 16.12 -1.32
N ALA A 138 3.70 17.40 -0.98
CA ALA A 138 2.73 18.18 -0.20
C ALA A 138 1.44 18.39 -0.99
N MET A 139 1.57 18.69 -2.30
CA MET A 139 0.42 18.77 -3.20
C MET A 139 -0.32 17.43 -3.29
N MET A 140 0.41 16.31 -3.41
CA MET A 140 -0.16 14.97 -3.46
C MET A 140 -0.95 14.62 -2.20
N VAL A 141 -0.41 14.90 -1.01
CA VAL A 141 -1.10 14.66 0.26
C VAL A 141 -2.41 15.42 0.32
N GLY A 142 -2.39 16.72 -0.04
CA GLY A 142 -3.58 17.55 -0.09
C GLY A 142 -4.61 17.06 -1.12
N ALA A 143 -4.16 16.73 -2.33
CA ALA A 143 -5.02 16.29 -3.42
C ALA A 143 -5.68 14.93 -3.13
N VAL A 144 -4.94 13.96 -2.57
CA VAL A 144 -5.52 12.67 -2.17
C VAL A 144 -6.57 12.85 -1.08
N GLY A 145 -6.31 13.71 -0.08
CA GLY A 145 -7.32 14.04 0.94
C GLY A 145 -8.57 14.69 0.35
N ALA A 146 -8.40 15.59 -0.64
CA ALA A 146 -9.50 16.25 -1.31
C ALA A 146 -10.37 15.29 -2.17
N LEU A 147 -9.81 14.15 -2.65
CA LEU A 147 -10.59 13.18 -3.42
C LEU A 147 -11.85 12.69 -2.68
N SER A 148 -11.80 12.58 -1.36
CA SER A 148 -12.95 12.16 -0.55
C SER A 148 -14.17 13.06 -0.74
N ALA A 149 -13.98 14.35 -1.02
CA ALA A 149 -15.05 15.30 -1.29
C ALA A 149 -15.70 15.12 -2.67
N PHE A 150 -15.03 14.42 -3.59
CA PHE A 150 -15.53 14.20 -4.96
C PHE A 150 -16.09 12.79 -5.17
N TYR A 151 -15.87 11.87 -4.24
CA TYR A 151 -16.29 10.46 -4.33
C TYR A 151 -16.99 10.02 -3.03
N PRO A 152 -18.21 10.54 -2.74
CA PRO A 152 -18.91 10.26 -1.49
C PRO A 152 -19.26 8.76 -1.32
N ASP A 153 -19.47 8.04 -2.43
CA ASP A 153 -19.82 6.61 -2.43
C ASP A 153 -18.64 5.69 -2.09
N ALA A 154 -17.49 6.26 -1.72
CA ALA A 154 -16.27 5.54 -1.42
C ALA A 154 -15.73 5.86 -0.01
N MET A 155 -16.58 6.32 0.91
CA MET A 155 -16.16 6.82 2.23
C MET A 155 -16.36 5.82 3.38
N ASP A 156 -17.26 4.86 3.26
CA ASP A 156 -17.43 3.86 4.30
C ASP A 156 -16.42 2.73 4.15
N VAL A 157 -15.40 2.75 4.99
CA VAL A 157 -14.33 1.74 5.00
C VAL A 157 -14.77 0.36 5.50
N ASN A 158 -15.94 0.27 6.17
CA ASN A 158 -16.49 -0.99 6.64
C ASN A 158 -17.29 -1.71 5.56
N ASP A 159 -17.83 -0.97 4.57
CA ASP A 159 -18.49 -1.54 3.40
C ASP A 159 -17.44 -2.13 2.44
N PRO A 160 -17.48 -3.44 2.16
CA PRO A 160 -16.53 -4.08 1.24
C PRO A 160 -16.56 -3.50 -0.17
N GLU A 161 -17.74 -3.10 -0.67
CA GLU A 161 -17.87 -2.54 -2.02
C GLU A 161 -17.32 -1.12 -2.11
N GLN A 162 -17.60 -0.27 -1.15
CA GLN A 162 -17.03 1.08 -1.10
C GLN A 162 -15.49 1.02 -0.92
N ARG A 163 -15.00 0.07 -0.14
CA ARG A 163 -13.57 -0.17 0.02
C ARG A 163 -12.93 -0.61 -1.30
N ARG A 164 -13.59 -1.47 -2.09
CA ARG A 164 -13.14 -1.88 -3.43
C ARG A 164 -13.08 -0.66 -4.36
N ILE A 165 -14.13 0.13 -4.42
CA ILE A 165 -14.21 1.36 -5.25
C ILE A 165 -13.08 2.32 -4.87
N SER A 166 -12.86 2.56 -3.58
CA SER A 166 -11.76 3.41 -3.08
C SER A 166 -10.40 2.90 -3.49
N THR A 167 -10.16 1.59 -3.35
CA THR A 167 -8.86 0.96 -3.69
C THR A 167 -8.58 1.11 -5.19
N HIS A 168 -9.53 0.73 -6.05
CA HIS A 168 -9.38 0.83 -7.50
C HIS A 168 -9.24 2.30 -7.94
N GLY A 169 -10.06 3.18 -7.37
CA GLY A 169 -10.01 4.62 -7.65
C GLY A 169 -8.67 5.26 -7.28
N LEU A 170 -8.08 4.89 -6.15
CA LEU A 170 -6.77 5.38 -5.75
C LEU A 170 -5.66 4.85 -6.66
N ILE A 171 -5.63 3.55 -6.96
CA ILE A 171 -4.66 2.97 -7.90
C ILE A 171 -4.74 3.69 -9.25
N ALA A 172 -5.94 3.90 -9.77
CA ALA A 172 -6.17 4.51 -11.07
C ALA A 172 -5.76 6.00 -11.12
N LYS A 173 -6.05 6.76 -10.07
CA LYS A 173 -5.91 8.23 -10.05
C LYS A 173 -4.54 8.74 -9.61
N MET A 174 -3.78 7.95 -8.86
CA MET A 174 -2.48 8.37 -8.33
C MET A 174 -1.49 8.82 -9.42
N PRO A 175 -1.31 8.12 -10.54
CA PRO A 175 -0.44 8.58 -11.63
C PRO A 175 -0.87 9.92 -12.23
N THR A 176 -2.18 10.13 -12.40
CA THR A 176 -2.73 11.39 -12.92
C THR A 176 -2.50 12.55 -11.94
N LEU A 177 -2.71 12.32 -10.64
CA LEU A 177 -2.42 13.31 -9.61
C LEU A 177 -0.93 13.67 -9.56
N ALA A 178 -0.05 12.68 -9.62
CA ALA A 178 1.39 12.88 -9.63
C ALA A 178 1.85 13.70 -10.85
N ALA A 179 1.30 13.38 -12.02
CA ALA A 179 1.56 14.13 -13.25
C ALA A 179 1.09 15.59 -13.12
N ARG A 180 -0.08 15.84 -12.54
CA ARG A 180 -0.61 17.20 -12.32
C ARG A 180 0.24 17.97 -11.33
N ALA A 181 0.60 17.38 -10.19
CA ALA A 181 1.48 18.02 -9.21
C ALA A 181 2.82 18.44 -9.84
N TYR A 182 3.42 17.56 -10.65
CA TYR A 182 4.65 17.89 -11.37
C TYR A 182 4.44 18.99 -12.41
N LYS A 183 3.43 18.87 -13.27
CA LYS A 183 3.14 19.90 -14.30
C LYS A 183 2.84 21.25 -13.70
N TYR A 184 2.10 21.28 -12.61
CA TYR A 184 1.83 22.50 -11.87
C TYR A 184 3.11 23.18 -11.37
N SER A 185 4.01 22.41 -10.75
CA SER A 185 5.28 22.95 -10.20
C SER A 185 6.19 23.58 -11.25
N ILE A 186 6.17 23.06 -12.49
CA ILE A 186 6.97 23.59 -13.62
C ILE A 186 6.20 24.57 -14.52
N GLY A 187 4.95 24.90 -14.16
CA GLY A 187 4.14 25.87 -14.89
C GLY A 187 3.68 25.41 -16.28
N GLN A 188 3.52 24.09 -16.48
CA GLN A 188 3.03 23.52 -17.73
C GLN A 188 1.56 23.10 -17.63
N PRO A 189 0.81 23.06 -18.74
CA PRO A 189 -0.59 22.60 -18.74
C PRO A 189 -0.69 21.14 -18.34
N PHE A 190 -1.81 20.78 -17.71
CA PHE A 190 -2.11 19.39 -17.36
C PHE A 190 -2.30 18.54 -18.61
N ILE A 191 -1.95 17.27 -18.49
CA ILE A 191 -2.11 16.27 -19.54
C ILE A 191 -3.09 15.22 -19.04
N GLU A 192 -4.08 14.91 -19.86
CA GLU A 192 -5.05 13.88 -19.56
C GLU A 192 -4.45 12.47 -19.82
N PRO A 193 -4.84 11.47 -19.04
CA PRO A 193 -4.41 10.09 -19.23
C PRO A 193 -4.89 9.55 -20.58
N LYS A 194 -4.10 8.69 -21.20
CA LYS A 194 -4.40 8.05 -22.49
C LYS A 194 -4.68 6.56 -22.26
N ASN A 195 -5.92 6.14 -22.44
CA ASN A 195 -6.36 4.75 -22.16
C ASN A 195 -5.63 3.67 -22.99
N GLY A 196 -5.01 4.03 -24.11
CA GLY A 196 -4.23 3.10 -24.91
C GLY A 196 -2.79 2.87 -24.45
N LEU A 197 -2.37 3.52 -23.35
CA LEU A 197 -1.05 3.38 -22.78
C LEU A 197 -1.13 2.66 -21.43
N CYS A 198 -0.02 1.99 -21.06
CA CYS A 198 0.11 1.45 -19.70
C CYS A 198 -0.08 2.58 -18.66
N LEU A 199 -0.68 2.27 -17.51
CA LEU A 199 -0.96 3.22 -16.44
C LEU A 199 0.25 4.08 -16.06
N LEU A 200 1.46 3.51 -16.06
CA LEU A 200 2.69 4.22 -15.76
C LEU A 200 3.17 5.13 -16.89
N TYR A 201 2.82 4.83 -18.15
CA TYR A 201 3.18 5.66 -19.30
C TYR A 201 2.24 6.83 -19.55
N THR A 202 1.10 6.87 -18.90
CA THR A 202 0.20 8.04 -18.96
C THR A 202 0.71 9.23 -18.17
N SER A 203 1.70 9.01 -17.30
CA SER A 203 2.31 10.04 -16.47
C SER A 203 3.74 10.32 -16.92
N PRO A 204 4.08 11.55 -17.37
CA PRO A 204 5.46 11.91 -17.61
C PRO A 204 6.23 11.90 -16.29
N SER A 205 6.96 10.82 -16.04
CA SER A 205 7.85 10.73 -14.91
C SER A 205 9.08 11.61 -15.16
N PRO A 206 9.61 12.31 -14.15
CA PRO A 206 10.90 12.99 -14.24
C PRO A 206 12.05 12.05 -14.63
N ARG A 207 11.92 10.75 -14.36
CA ARG A 207 12.87 9.72 -14.82
C ARG A 207 12.83 9.53 -16.33
N ASP A 208 11.65 9.57 -16.94
CA ASP A 208 11.50 9.39 -18.38
C ASP A 208 12.10 10.57 -19.16
N GLN A 209 12.04 11.78 -18.59
CA GLN A 209 12.63 12.98 -19.21
C GLN A 209 14.16 13.05 -19.09
N ARG A 210 14.78 12.35 -18.13
CA ARG A 210 16.23 12.34 -17.93
C ARG A 210 16.94 11.21 -18.65
N GLY A 211 16.20 10.38 -19.43
CA GLY A 211 16.75 9.20 -20.07
C GLY A 211 17.55 8.40 -19.07
N SER A 212 16.88 7.56 -18.27
CA SER A 212 17.60 6.65 -17.40
C SER A 212 18.44 5.72 -18.26
N ARG A 213 19.69 6.11 -18.54
CA ARG A 213 20.69 5.17 -18.98
C ARG A 213 20.91 4.23 -17.80
N MET A 214 20.24 3.08 -17.82
CA MET A 214 20.79 1.95 -17.09
C MET A 214 22.20 1.74 -17.64
N PRO A 215 23.22 1.64 -16.78
CA PRO A 215 24.53 1.20 -17.24
C PRO A 215 24.29 -0.19 -17.87
N SER A 216 24.56 -0.33 -19.16
CA SER A 216 24.70 -1.64 -19.77
C SER A 216 25.82 -2.32 -18.98
N SER A 217 25.48 -3.37 -18.23
CA SER A 217 26.46 -4.26 -17.65
C SER A 217 27.33 -4.80 -18.78
N ALA A 218 28.57 -4.42 -18.79
CA ALA A 218 29.61 -5.11 -19.54
C ALA A 218 29.94 -6.43 -18.82
#